data_92b155460f3efef297ff9281d63186bc
#
_entry.id   92b155460f3efef297ff9281d63186bc
#
_cell.length_a   1.000
_cell.length_b   1.000
_cell.length_c   1.000
_cell.angle_alpha   90.00
_cell.angle_beta   90.00
_cell.angle_gamma   90.00
#
_symmetry.space_group_name_H-M   'P 1'
#
loop_
_entity.id
_entity.type
_entity.pdbx_description
1 polymer ?
#
loop_
_entity_poly.entity_id
_entity_poly.type
_entity_poly.pdbx_seq_one_letter_code
_entity_poly.pdbx_strand_id
1 'polypeptide(L)'
;MMKNMRILLTGASSFTGMWFAEKLAEAGHAITAAIRGPKDGYSGLRAERLARLADACEFAWDAPFGGPKFLDLAKSASFDLFCHHAAEVKDYKSPHFDATAAAAANSRNLGAVLSALRQGGCRRLLITGSVFEAEEGAGDMPLRAFSPYGLSKSLTAQIFRFHADAEGFCLGKFVIANPFGPYEEPRFTDYLMHCWKDGKPAKVNTPAYVRDNIPVSLLACAYARFAGQLPQTGFRRFNPSYYAESQGSFAQRFAREMAARLKLDTALDLAEQTEFPEPAMRINTDKIQPSDFNWSESGFWDETASYYAQRLDIVAR
;
A
#
# COMPACT_ATOMS: atom_id res chain seq x y z
N MET A 1 -21.15 -1.18 -16.25
CA MET A 1 -19.99 -2.09 -16.12
C MET A 1 -18.73 -1.28 -16.34
N MET A 2 -17.71 -1.39 -15.50
CA MET A 2 -16.41 -0.78 -15.77
C MET A 2 -15.79 -1.49 -16.99
N LYS A 3 -15.17 -0.71 -17.90
CA LYS A 3 -14.48 -1.27 -19.06
C LYS A 3 -13.27 -2.07 -18.60
N ASN A 4 -13.10 -3.31 -19.09
CA ASN A 4 -11.89 -4.08 -18.83
C ASN A 4 -10.68 -3.31 -19.36
N MET A 5 -9.67 -3.13 -18.52
CA MET A 5 -8.45 -2.40 -18.83
C MET A 5 -7.25 -3.35 -18.87
N ARG A 6 -6.26 -3.00 -19.67
CA ARG A 6 -4.91 -3.57 -19.61
C ARG A 6 -4.07 -2.64 -18.73
N ILE A 7 -3.59 -3.14 -17.61
CA ILE A 7 -2.89 -2.34 -16.58
C ILE A 7 -1.44 -2.81 -16.46
N LEU A 8 -0.50 -1.87 -16.61
CA LEU A 8 0.89 -2.08 -16.22
C LEU A 8 1.03 -1.69 -14.76
N LEU A 9 1.53 -2.59 -13.92
CA LEU A 9 1.71 -2.36 -12.49
C LEU A 9 3.16 -2.58 -12.07
N THR A 10 3.73 -1.67 -11.30
CA THR A 10 4.99 -1.89 -10.57
C THR A 10 4.73 -2.12 -9.10
N GLY A 11 5.62 -2.87 -8.41
CA GLY A 11 5.55 -3.06 -6.97
C GLY A 11 4.65 -4.20 -6.49
N ALA A 12 4.19 -5.08 -7.37
CA ALA A 12 3.31 -6.22 -7.05
C ALA A 12 3.88 -7.18 -6.00
N SER A 13 5.20 -7.26 -5.80
CA SER A 13 5.82 -8.10 -4.75
C SER A 13 5.78 -7.50 -3.35
N SER A 14 5.30 -6.25 -3.18
CA SER A 14 5.11 -5.62 -1.88
C SER A 14 3.79 -6.03 -1.24
N PHE A 15 3.63 -5.77 0.06
CA PHE A 15 2.40 -6.08 0.81
C PHE A 15 1.16 -5.51 0.12
N THR A 16 1.06 -4.19 0.02
CA THR A 16 -0.10 -3.54 -0.58
C THR A 16 -0.18 -3.73 -2.09
N GLY A 17 0.97 -3.84 -2.77
CA GLY A 17 1.01 -4.05 -4.22
C GLY A 17 0.44 -5.40 -4.66
N MET A 18 0.64 -6.46 -3.87
CA MET A 18 0.00 -7.75 -4.09
C MET A 18 -1.53 -7.62 -4.04
N TRP A 19 -2.06 -7.03 -2.97
CA TRP A 19 -3.50 -6.84 -2.79
C TRP A 19 -4.12 -5.94 -3.87
N PHE A 20 -3.39 -4.90 -4.31
CA PHE A 20 -3.84 -4.06 -5.41
C PHE A 20 -3.93 -4.82 -6.73
N ALA A 21 -2.91 -5.63 -7.04
CA ALA A 21 -2.90 -6.47 -8.24
C ALA A 21 -4.07 -7.47 -8.23
N GLU A 22 -4.30 -8.14 -7.10
CA GLU A 22 -5.39 -9.11 -6.92
C GLU A 22 -6.76 -8.45 -7.14
N LYS A 23 -7.03 -7.33 -6.46
CA LYS A 23 -8.34 -6.65 -6.56
C LYS A 23 -8.57 -5.97 -7.91
N LEU A 24 -7.52 -5.54 -8.59
CA LEU A 24 -7.62 -5.09 -9.99
C LEU A 24 -7.98 -6.25 -10.93
N ALA A 25 -7.37 -7.42 -10.74
CA ALA A 25 -7.70 -8.61 -11.54
C ALA A 25 -9.13 -9.12 -11.25
N GLU A 26 -9.55 -9.17 -9.98
CA GLU A 26 -10.94 -9.50 -9.60
C GLU A 26 -11.97 -8.52 -10.19
N ALA A 27 -11.60 -7.25 -10.39
CA ALA A 27 -12.43 -6.27 -11.08
C ALA A 27 -12.49 -6.48 -12.61
N GLY A 28 -11.85 -7.51 -13.14
CA GLY A 28 -11.85 -7.91 -14.54
C GLY A 28 -10.78 -7.24 -15.40
N HIS A 29 -9.74 -6.64 -14.78
CA HIS A 29 -8.65 -6.03 -15.52
C HIS A 29 -7.54 -7.04 -15.81
N ALA A 30 -6.87 -6.92 -16.96
CA ALA A 30 -5.69 -7.70 -17.32
C ALA A 30 -4.44 -6.99 -16.76
N ILE A 31 -3.73 -7.65 -15.84
CA ILE A 31 -2.61 -7.06 -15.12
C ILE A 31 -1.29 -7.61 -15.64
N THR A 32 -0.41 -6.74 -16.12
CA THR A 32 1.00 -7.05 -16.36
C THR A 32 1.83 -6.42 -15.23
N ALA A 33 2.38 -7.26 -14.36
CA ALA A 33 3.21 -6.84 -13.24
C ALA A 33 4.69 -6.79 -13.65
N ALA A 34 5.25 -5.58 -13.75
CA ALA A 34 6.67 -5.38 -13.96
C ALA A 34 7.45 -5.64 -12.67
N ILE A 35 8.23 -6.71 -12.65
CA ILE A 35 9.00 -7.19 -11.50
C ILE A 35 10.47 -6.81 -11.68
N ARG A 36 11.07 -6.21 -10.64
CA ARG A 36 12.42 -5.63 -10.71
C ARG A 36 13.53 -6.65 -10.96
N GLY A 37 13.43 -7.82 -10.37
CA GLY A 37 14.45 -8.86 -10.43
C GLY A 37 14.02 -10.12 -11.18
N PRO A 38 14.90 -11.11 -11.27
CA PRO A 38 14.61 -12.39 -11.92
C PRO A 38 13.62 -13.22 -11.12
N LYS A 39 13.00 -14.20 -11.79
CA LYS A 39 11.97 -15.07 -11.19
C LYS A 39 12.47 -15.77 -9.93
N ASP A 40 13.70 -16.24 -9.94
CA ASP A 40 14.30 -17.01 -8.84
C ASP A 40 14.94 -16.10 -7.76
N GLY A 41 14.85 -14.77 -7.91
CA GLY A 41 15.43 -13.78 -7.00
C GLY A 41 14.57 -13.43 -5.79
N TYR A 42 13.42 -14.11 -5.57
CA TYR A 42 12.48 -13.81 -4.50
C TYR A 42 12.36 -14.97 -3.51
N SER A 43 12.32 -14.63 -2.21
CA SER A 43 12.16 -15.58 -1.11
C SER A 43 11.21 -15.02 -0.04
N GLY A 44 10.81 -15.87 0.93
CA GLY A 44 9.95 -15.50 2.05
C GLY A 44 8.65 -14.86 1.58
N LEU A 45 8.15 -13.86 2.33
CA LEU A 45 6.88 -13.17 2.05
C LEU A 45 6.77 -12.63 0.63
N ARG A 46 7.87 -12.19 0.01
CA ARG A 46 7.81 -11.68 -1.37
C ARG A 46 7.54 -12.79 -2.37
N ALA A 47 8.13 -13.98 -2.18
CA ALA A 47 7.83 -15.14 -3.01
C ALA A 47 6.39 -15.63 -2.81
N GLU A 48 5.92 -15.67 -1.56
CA GLU A 48 4.53 -16.04 -1.22
C GLU A 48 3.51 -15.11 -1.92
N ARG A 49 3.77 -13.78 -1.88
CA ARG A 49 2.91 -12.77 -2.55
C ARG A 49 2.89 -12.95 -4.07
N LEU A 50 4.03 -13.22 -4.69
CA LEU A 50 4.09 -13.46 -6.13
C LEU A 50 3.41 -14.78 -6.50
N ALA A 51 3.56 -15.83 -5.68
CA ALA A 51 2.86 -17.10 -5.88
C ALA A 51 1.33 -16.93 -5.82
N ARG A 52 0.82 -16.11 -4.88
CA ARG A 52 -0.62 -15.77 -4.79
C ARG A 52 -1.15 -15.06 -6.05
N LEU A 53 -0.31 -14.33 -6.76
CA LEU A 53 -0.67 -13.61 -7.98
C LEU A 53 -0.48 -14.40 -9.26
N ALA A 54 0.00 -15.66 -9.20
CA ALA A 54 0.40 -16.43 -10.39
C ALA A 54 -0.70 -16.58 -11.44
N ASP A 55 -1.95 -16.76 -10.99
CA ASP A 55 -3.12 -16.90 -11.87
C ASP A 55 -3.82 -15.58 -12.18
N ALA A 56 -3.47 -14.51 -11.45
CA ALA A 56 -4.12 -13.20 -11.55
C ALA A 56 -3.34 -12.19 -12.42
N CYS A 57 -2.03 -12.42 -12.61
CA CYS A 57 -1.13 -11.47 -13.27
C CYS A 57 -0.19 -12.14 -14.25
N GLU A 58 0.08 -11.47 -15.36
CA GLU A 58 1.24 -11.73 -16.18
C GLU A 58 2.47 -11.07 -15.58
N PHE A 59 3.59 -11.80 -15.39
CA PHE A 59 4.81 -11.26 -14.83
C PHE A 59 5.84 -10.93 -15.91
N ALA A 60 6.25 -9.66 -15.96
CA ALA A 60 7.42 -9.21 -16.72
C ALA A 60 8.63 -9.15 -15.76
N TRP A 61 9.44 -10.21 -15.74
CA TRP A 61 10.62 -10.35 -14.89
C TRP A 61 11.79 -9.50 -15.39
N ASP A 62 12.71 -9.11 -14.49
CA ASP A 62 13.88 -8.26 -14.80
C ASP A 62 13.51 -6.95 -15.50
N ALA A 63 12.38 -6.37 -15.12
CA ALA A 63 11.84 -5.14 -15.69
C ALA A 63 11.79 -4.01 -14.62
N PRO A 64 12.94 -3.54 -14.09
CA PRO A 64 12.96 -2.44 -13.14
C PRO A 64 12.43 -1.16 -13.78
N PHE A 65 11.65 -0.37 -13.02
CA PHE A 65 11.09 0.89 -13.49
C PHE A 65 12.15 1.79 -14.16
N GLY A 66 11.82 2.29 -15.35
CA GLY A 66 12.71 3.14 -16.15
C GLY A 66 13.93 2.44 -16.73
N GLY A 67 14.05 1.11 -16.57
CA GLY A 67 15.11 0.31 -17.23
C GLY A 67 14.73 -0.06 -18.67
N PRO A 68 15.68 -0.57 -19.48
CA PRO A 68 15.44 -0.87 -20.90
C PRO A 68 14.25 -1.81 -21.11
N LYS A 69 14.22 -2.95 -20.41
CA LYS A 69 13.15 -3.93 -20.54
C LYS A 69 11.75 -3.37 -20.13
N PHE A 70 11.74 -2.48 -19.13
CA PHE A 70 10.51 -1.78 -18.75
C PHE A 70 10.05 -0.82 -19.87
N LEU A 71 10.97 -0.09 -20.48
CA LEU A 71 10.67 0.83 -21.58
C LEU A 71 10.14 0.07 -22.81
N ASP A 72 10.75 -1.05 -23.15
CA ASP A 72 10.29 -1.91 -24.24
C ASP A 72 8.89 -2.45 -23.98
N LEU A 73 8.63 -2.91 -22.75
CA LEU A 73 7.30 -3.37 -22.32
C LEU A 73 6.26 -2.24 -22.41
N ALA A 74 6.59 -1.06 -21.89
CA ALA A 74 5.68 0.10 -21.92
C ALA A 74 5.33 0.58 -23.32
N LYS A 75 6.26 0.39 -24.28
CA LYS A 75 6.09 0.77 -25.69
C LYS A 75 5.34 -0.28 -26.50
N SER A 76 5.62 -1.58 -26.27
CA SER A 76 5.15 -2.69 -27.11
C SER A 76 3.71 -3.10 -26.81
N ALA A 77 3.20 -2.83 -25.60
CA ALA A 77 1.87 -3.21 -25.19
C ALA A 77 0.94 -2.00 -25.06
N SER A 78 -0.30 -2.15 -25.54
CA SER A 78 -1.32 -1.10 -25.39
C SER A 78 -1.94 -1.16 -24.01
N PHE A 79 -1.37 -0.45 -23.04
CA PHE A 79 -1.94 -0.32 -21.69
C PHE A 79 -2.96 0.83 -21.64
N ASP A 80 -4.05 0.62 -20.91
CA ASP A 80 -5.04 1.66 -20.62
C ASP A 80 -4.65 2.52 -19.42
N LEU A 81 -3.86 1.96 -18.49
CA LEU A 81 -3.44 2.58 -17.24
C LEU A 81 -2.06 2.07 -16.82
N PHE A 82 -1.22 2.97 -16.36
CA PHE A 82 0.02 2.63 -15.66
C PHE A 82 -0.11 2.93 -14.16
N CYS A 83 0.01 1.89 -13.31
CA CYS A 83 0.00 1.98 -11.87
C CYS A 83 1.43 1.90 -11.31
N HIS A 84 1.97 3.02 -10.85
CA HIS A 84 3.30 3.08 -10.24
C HIS A 84 3.19 3.00 -8.72
N HIS A 85 3.30 1.77 -8.20
CA HIS A 85 3.26 1.49 -6.77
C HIS A 85 4.66 1.23 -6.18
N ALA A 86 5.63 0.83 -6.99
CA ALA A 86 7.00 0.62 -6.55
C ALA A 86 7.62 1.92 -5.98
N ALA A 87 8.33 1.79 -4.87
CA ALA A 87 9.11 2.85 -4.28
C ALA A 87 10.36 2.29 -3.58
N GLU A 88 11.38 3.12 -3.40
CA GLU A 88 12.49 2.79 -2.53
C GLU A 88 12.01 2.90 -1.07
N VAL A 89 12.11 1.78 -0.35
CA VAL A 89 11.62 1.65 1.04
C VAL A 89 12.60 0.92 1.95
N LYS A 90 13.82 0.64 1.47
CA LYS A 90 14.83 0.00 2.30
C LYS A 90 15.19 0.93 3.45
N ASP A 91 15.03 0.47 4.68
CA ASP A 91 15.30 1.22 5.90
C ASP A 91 14.52 2.55 6.03
N TYR A 92 13.31 2.63 5.46
CA TYR A 92 12.49 3.85 5.38
C TYR A 92 12.16 4.49 6.74
N LYS A 93 12.29 3.73 7.85
CA LYS A 93 12.11 4.24 9.23
C LYS A 93 13.36 4.93 9.76
N SER A 94 14.50 4.78 9.10
CA SER A 94 15.75 5.42 9.53
C SER A 94 15.65 6.94 9.39
N PRO A 95 16.11 7.72 10.39
CA PRO A 95 16.26 9.17 10.24
C PRO A 95 17.34 9.54 9.21
N HIS A 96 18.19 8.58 8.81
CA HIS A 96 19.23 8.74 7.79
C HIS A 96 18.81 8.23 6.40
N PHE A 97 17.51 7.91 6.19
CA PHE A 97 17.02 7.54 4.88
C PHE A 97 17.25 8.65 3.87
N ASP A 98 17.94 8.35 2.77
CA ASP A 98 18.24 9.34 1.72
C ASP A 98 16.99 9.63 0.87
N ALA A 99 16.28 10.69 1.23
CA ALA A 99 15.05 11.11 0.57
C ALA A 99 15.29 11.51 -0.90
N THR A 100 16.44 12.10 -1.21
CA THR A 100 16.78 12.57 -2.55
C THR A 100 17.11 11.41 -3.47
N ALA A 101 17.97 10.49 -3.02
CA ALA A 101 18.28 9.28 -3.77
C ALA A 101 17.04 8.41 -4.00
N ALA A 102 16.17 8.29 -2.99
CA ALA A 102 14.91 7.57 -3.11
C ALA A 102 13.95 8.21 -4.13
N ALA A 103 13.80 9.55 -4.12
CA ALA A 103 13.00 10.25 -5.11
C ALA A 103 13.56 10.08 -6.54
N ALA A 104 14.87 10.15 -6.71
CA ALA A 104 15.53 9.90 -7.99
C ALA A 104 15.32 8.46 -8.48
N ALA A 105 15.43 7.46 -7.60
CA ALA A 105 15.14 6.06 -7.94
C ALA A 105 13.69 5.84 -8.33
N ASN A 106 12.75 6.44 -7.59
CA ASN A 106 11.31 6.33 -7.82
C ASN A 106 10.85 7.01 -9.12
N SER A 107 11.60 7.98 -9.63
CA SER A 107 11.30 8.72 -10.86
C SER A 107 12.30 8.49 -11.98
N ARG A 108 13.10 7.42 -11.88
CA ARG A 108 14.13 7.07 -12.84
C ARG A 108 13.61 7.08 -14.28
N ASN A 109 14.27 7.86 -15.16
CA ASN A 109 13.95 7.93 -16.59
C ASN A 109 12.48 8.26 -16.89
N LEU A 110 11.78 9.00 -16.01
CA LEU A 110 10.34 9.23 -16.10
C LEU A 110 9.91 9.78 -17.47
N GLY A 111 10.66 10.75 -18.04
CA GLY A 111 10.34 11.27 -19.37
C GLY A 111 10.35 10.20 -20.46
N ALA A 112 11.36 9.30 -20.45
CA ALA A 112 11.41 8.17 -21.39
C ALA A 112 10.24 7.16 -21.14
N VAL A 113 9.88 6.93 -19.87
CA VAL A 113 8.75 6.07 -19.50
C VAL A 113 7.44 6.65 -20.05
N LEU A 114 7.18 7.94 -19.85
CA LEU A 114 5.97 8.59 -20.35
C LEU A 114 5.92 8.58 -21.87
N SER A 115 7.06 8.83 -22.53
CA SER A 115 7.14 8.72 -24.00
C SER A 115 6.83 7.31 -24.49
N ALA A 116 7.37 6.27 -23.86
CA ALA A 116 7.09 4.88 -24.22
C ALA A 116 5.61 4.51 -23.99
N LEU A 117 5.05 4.86 -22.84
CA LEU A 117 3.61 4.68 -22.54
C LEU A 117 2.72 5.38 -23.56
N ARG A 118 3.07 6.61 -23.95
CA ARG A 118 2.34 7.38 -24.95
C ARG A 118 2.37 6.71 -26.32
N GLN A 119 3.51 6.17 -26.73
CA GLN A 119 3.65 5.41 -27.98
C GLN A 119 2.77 4.15 -27.96
N GLY A 120 2.65 3.47 -26.80
CA GLY A 120 1.73 2.36 -26.58
C GLY A 120 0.26 2.76 -26.41
N GLY A 121 -0.08 4.06 -26.46
CA GLY A 121 -1.47 4.56 -26.33
C GLY A 121 -1.94 4.86 -24.91
N CYS A 122 -1.11 4.62 -23.87
CA CYS A 122 -1.45 4.92 -22.48
C CYS A 122 -1.44 6.44 -22.23
N ARG A 123 -2.48 6.94 -21.52
CA ARG A 123 -2.62 8.35 -21.14
C ARG A 123 -2.99 8.54 -19.67
N ARG A 124 -3.09 7.48 -18.92
CA ARG A 124 -3.50 7.52 -17.50
C ARG A 124 -2.42 6.91 -16.62
N LEU A 125 -2.10 7.63 -15.57
CA LEU A 125 -1.13 7.24 -14.55
C LEU A 125 -1.83 7.18 -13.19
N LEU A 126 -1.46 6.23 -12.37
CA LEU A 126 -1.87 6.13 -10.97
C LEU A 126 -0.64 5.91 -10.11
N ILE A 127 -0.28 6.89 -9.31
CA ILE A 127 0.82 6.77 -8.35
C ILE A 127 0.27 6.51 -6.94
N THR A 128 1.07 5.81 -6.14
CA THR A 128 0.75 5.60 -4.74
C THR A 128 1.49 6.59 -3.86
N GLY A 129 0.73 7.40 -3.14
CA GLY A 129 1.21 8.32 -2.12
C GLY A 129 1.18 7.72 -0.72
N SER A 130 1.55 8.53 0.28
CA SER A 130 1.53 8.19 1.70
C SER A 130 0.98 9.34 2.52
N VAL A 131 0.24 9.03 3.57
CA VAL A 131 -0.21 10.02 4.57
C VAL A 131 0.96 10.75 5.25
N PHE A 132 2.20 10.24 5.11
CA PHE A 132 3.42 10.86 5.66
C PHE A 132 3.99 11.99 4.78
N GLU A 133 3.43 12.19 3.59
CA GLU A 133 3.82 13.28 2.70
C GLU A 133 3.37 14.64 3.22
N ALA A 134 4.00 15.70 2.73
CA ALA A 134 3.49 17.04 2.93
C ALA A 134 2.11 17.21 2.26
N GLU A 135 1.25 18.01 2.89
CA GLU A 135 -0.09 18.37 2.41
C GLU A 135 -1.07 17.20 2.27
N GLU A 136 -0.71 16.02 2.82
CA GLU A 136 -1.60 14.86 2.80
C GLU A 136 -2.26 14.61 4.15
N GLY A 137 -3.55 14.22 4.07
CA GLY A 137 -4.36 13.87 5.23
C GLY A 137 -4.80 15.07 6.07
N ALA A 138 -5.06 14.81 7.35
CA ALA A 138 -5.36 15.78 8.40
C ALA A 138 -4.53 15.45 9.65
N GLY A 139 -4.28 16.44 10.49
CA GLY A 139 -3.46 16.27 11.69
C GLY A 139 -3.60 17.42 12.66
N ASP A 140 -2.96 17.28 13.83
CA ASP A 140 -2.88 18.26 14.93
C ASP A 140 -1.74 19.28 14.76
N MET A 141 -0.92 19.12 13.72
CA MET A 141 0.21 19.99 13.38
C MET A 141 0.16 20.36 11.89
N PRO A 142 0.95 21.37 11.45
CA PRO A 142 1.09 21.68 10.04
C PRO A 142 1.45 20.42 9.23
N LEU A 143 0.78 20.24 8.08
CA LEU A 143 0.93 19.04 7.23
C LEU A 143 2.27 19.04 6.49
N ARG A 144 3.35 18.91 7.24
CA ARG A 144 4.71 18.71 6.70
C ARG A 144 5.01 17.23 6.55
N ALA A 145 5.92 16.88 5.66
CA ALA A 145 6.55 15.57 5.72
C ALA A 145 7.34 15.47 7.04
N PHE A 146 7.03 14.47 7.87
CA PHE A 146 7.66 14.33 9.18
C PHE A 146 8.69 13.19 9.25
N SER A 147 9.05 12.65 8.12
CA SER A 147 10.15 11.69 7.98
C SER A 147 10.85 11.87 6.63
N PRO A 148 12.13 11.45 6.50
CA PRO A 148 12.82 11.46 5.20
C PRO A 148 12.09 10.62 4.15
N TYR A 149 11.45 9.52 4.53
CA TYR A 149 10.59 8.73 3.65
C TYR A 149 9.38 9.55 3.16
N GLY A 150 8.67 10.24 4.05
CA GLY A 150 7.55 11.11 3.68
C GLY A 150 7.99 12.21 2.70
N LEU A 151 9.18 12.79 2.92
CA LEU A 151 9.76 13.76 2.00
C LEU A 151 10.04 13.15 0.61
N SER A 152 10.64 11.95 0.56
CA SER A 152 10.90 11.27 -0.73
C SER A 152 9.62 11.01 -1.52
N LYS A 153 8.56 10.64 -0.84
CA LYS A 153 7.23 10.42 -1.45
C LYS A 153 6.63 11.73 -1.96
N SER A 154 6.74 12.83 -1.19
CA SER A 154 6.32 14.17 -1.63
C SER A 154 7.03 14.60 -2.90
N LEU A 155 8.36 14.48 -2.92
CA LEU A 155 9.18 14.82 -4.10
C LEU A 155 8.81 13.96 -5.31
N THR A 156 8.65 12.66 -5.12
CA THR A 156 8.22 11.73 -6.18
C THR A 156 6.86 12.18 -6.77
N ALA A 157 5.89 12.48 -5.92
CA ALA A 157 4.57 12.90 -6.36
C ALA A 157 4.61 14.22 -7.15
N GLN A 158 5.42 15.19 -6.72
CA GLN A 158 5.60 16.47 -7.42
C GLN A 158 6.27 16.28 -8.78
N ILE A 159 7.31 15.42 -8.88
CA ILE A 159 7.97 15.10 -10.15
C ILE A 159 6.97 14.45 -11.11
N PHE A 160 6.21 13.46 -10.66
CA PHE A 160 5.17 12.82 -11.51
C PHE A 160 4.11 13.82 -11.94
N ARG A 161 3.67 14.71 -11.04
CA ARG A 161 2.66 15.73 -11.35
C ARG A 161 3.16 16.68 -12.44
N PHE A 162 4.37 17.22 -12.29
CA PHE A 162 4.95 18.12 -13.27
C PHE A 162 5.03 17.48 -14.67
N HIS A 163 5.57 16.26 -14.75
CA HIS A 163 5.69 15.56 -16.02
C HIS A 163 4.34 15.15 -16.62
N ALA A 164 3.40 14.71 -15.80
CA ALA A 164 2.06 14.34 -16.26
C ALA A 164 1.33 15.54 -16.88
N ASP A 165 1.38 16.69 -16.21
CA ASP A 165 0.77 17.92 -16.70
C ASP A 165 1.44 18.40 -18.00
N ALA A 166 2.79 18.42 -18.06
CA ALA A 166 3.54 18.84 -19.22
C ALA A 166 3.31 17.95 -20.47
N GLU A 167 3.06 16.66 -20.23
CA GLU A 167 2.89 15.68 -21.30
C GLU A 167 1.43 15.28 -21.56
N GLY A 168 0.46 15.90 -20.90
CA GLY A 168 -0.97 15.69 -21.11
C GLY A 168 -1.49 14.33 -20.65
N PHE A 169 -0.89 13.75 -19.60
CA PHE A 169 -1.41 12.56 -18.94
C PHE A 169 -2.45 12.93 -17.87
N CYS A 170 -3.45 12.08 -17.68
CA CYS A 170 -4.21 12.06 -16.43
C CYS A 170 -3.36 11.45 -15.33
N LEU A 171 -3.30 12.10 -14.17
CA LEU A 171 -2.63 11.57 -12.99
C LEU A 171 -3.61 11.33 -11.85
N GLY A 172 -3.74 10.09 -11.41
CA GLY A 172 -4.32 9.71 -10.13
C GLY A 172 -3.24 9.63 -9.04
N LYS A 173 -3.54 10.12 -7.84
CA LYS A 173 -2.72 9.90 -6.64
C LYS A 173 -3.59 9.22 -5.58
N PHE A 174 -3.23 7.99 -5.23
CA PHE A 174 -3.89 7.21 -4.18
C PHE A 174 -3.02 7.23 -2.93
N VAL A 175 -3.50 7.82 -1.84
CA VAL A 175 -2.71 8.05 -0.63
C VAL A 175 -2.99 6.95 0.40
N ILE A 176 -1.96 6.16 0.72
CA ILE A 176 -2.05 5.08 1.69
C ILE A 176 -1.90 5.63 3.11
N ALA A 177 -2.78 5.20 4.03
CA ALA A 177 -2.65 5.36 5.46
C ALA A 177 -1.80 4.23 6.09
N ASN A 178 -2.26 3.58 7.17
CA ASN A 178 -1.61 2.41 7.77
C ASN A 178 -2.37 1.12 7.40
N PRO A 179 -2.05 0.47 6.30
CA PRO A 179 -2.66 -0.81 5.96
C PRO A 179 -2.16 -1.93 6.88
N PHE A 180 -3.05 -2.84 7.22
CA PHE A 180 -2.75 -4.02 8.03
C PHE A 180 -3.51 -5.25 7.51
N GLY A 181 -3.02 -6.45 7.82
CA GLY A 181 -3.68 -7.70 7.49
C GLY A 181 -2.75 -8.79 6.95
N PRO A 182 -3.31 -9.86 6.34
CA PRO A 182 -2.53 -11.00 5.84
C PRO A 182 -1.42 -10.58 4.86
N TYR A 183 -0.28 -11.26 4.96
CA TYR A 183 0.92 -11.01 4.16
C TYR A 183 1.63 -9.66 4.43
N GLU A 184 1.32 -8.98 5.53
CA GLU A 184 2.11 -7.82 5.98
C GLU A 184 3.52 -8.27 6.40
N GLU A 185 4.53 -7.39 6.22
CA GLU A 185 5.83 -7.58 6.85
C GLU A 185 5.67 -7.59 8.39
N PRO A 186 6.53 -8.30 9.15
CA PRO A 186 6.49 -8.28 10.61
C PRO A 186 6.50 -6.85 11.16
N ARG A 187 5.37 -6.42 11.71
CA ARG A 187 5.13 -5.09 12.28
C ARG A 187 4.31 -5.20 13.56
N PHE A 188 3.49 -4.20 13.84
CA PHE A 188 2.75 -4.09 15.09
C PHE A 188 1.76 -5.25 15.32
N THR A 189 0.97 -5.60 14.31
CA THR A 189 0.01 -6.72 14.42
C THR A 189 0.71 -8.07 14.61
N ASP A 190 1.81 -8.29 13.90
CA ASP A 190 2.65 -9.48 14.05
C ASP A 190 3.28 -9.57 15.44
N TYR A 191 3.77 -8.44 15.99
CA TYR A 191 4.28 -8.35 17.36
C TYR A 191 3.20 -8.73 18.39
N LEU A 192 1.98 -8.20 18.25
CA LEU A 192 0.87 -8.53 19.14
C LEU A 192 0.59 -10.03 19.13
N MET A 193 0.51 -10.62 17.95
CA MET A 193 0.24 -12.06 17.79
C MET A 193 1.32 -12.95 18.38
N HIS A 194 2.60 -12.58 18.25
CA HIS A 194 3.69 -13.31 18.87
C HIS A 194 3.64 -13.26 20.41
N CYS A 195 3.34 -12.08 20.99
CA CYS A 195 3.16 -11.97 22.44
C CYS A 195 2.06 -12.89 22.95
N TRP A 196 0.91 -12.86 22.31
CA TRP A 196 -0.25 -13.67 22.74
C TRP A 196 -0.08 -15.17 22.49
N LYS A 197 0.58 -15.56 21.40
CA LYS A 197 0.99 -16.96 21.18
C LYS A 197 1.85 -17.47 22.34
N ASP A 198 2.78 -16.64 22.81
CA ASP A 198 3.69 -16.97 23.93
C ASP A 198 3.02 -16.85 25.32
N GLY A 199 1.73 -16.52 25.39
CA GLY A 199 0.99 -16.30 26.65
C GLY A 199 1.44 -15.05 27.43
N LYS A 200 1.97 -14.05 26.73
CA LYS A 200 2.48 -12.81 27.33
C LYS A 200 1.58 -11.61 26.97
N PRO A 201 1.39 -10.65 27.91
CA PRO A 201 0.75 -9.38 27.56
C PRO A 201 1.60 -8.64 26.53
N ALA A 202 0.93 -8.04 25.54
CA ALA A 202 1.61 -7.22 24.53
C ALA A 202 1.70 -5.76 25.01
N LYS A 203 2.92 -5.21 25.04
CA LYS A 203 3.15 -3.84 25.48
C LYS A 203 3.00 -2.85 24.33
N VAL A 204 2.15 -1.84 24.51
CA VAL A 204 1.95 -0.73 23.56
C VAL A 204 2.62 0.52 24.13
N ASN A 205 3.81 0.85 23.62
CA ASN A 205 4.61 1.95 24.16
C ASN A 205 4.11 3.34 23.75
N THR A 206 3.35 3.45 22.67
CA THR A 206 2.88 4.72 22.11
C THR A 206 1.37 4.70 21.84
N PRO A 207 0.53 4.43 22.88
CA PRO A 207 -0.90 4.19 22.68
C PRO A 207 -1.69 5.42 22.26
N ALA A 208 -1.19 6.63 22.47
CA ALA A 208 -1.91 7.87 22.22
C ALA A 208 -1.79 8.41 20.78
N TYR A 209 -0.87 7.90 19.96
CA TYR A 209 -0.83 8.29 18.55
C TYR A 209 -2.10 7.91 17.82
N VAL A 210 -2.76 8.90 17.21
CA VAL A 210 -3.92 8.68 16.35
C VAL A 210 -3.46 8.46 14.90
N ARG A 211 -3.78 7.30 14.37
CA ARG A 211 -3.46 6.90 13.01
C ARG A 211 -4.72 6.34 12.34
N ASP A 212 -4.67 6.23 11.04
CA ASP A 212 -5.76 5.68 10.23
C ASP A 212 -5.37 4.27 9.79
N ASN A 213 -5.84 3.28 10.53
CA ASN A 213 -5.59 1.87 10.21
C ASN A 213 -6.66 1.38 9.26
N ILE A 214 -6.25 0.73 8.18
CA ILE A 214 -7.17 0.25 7.16
C ILE A 214 -6.91 -1.22 6.81
N PRO A 215 -7.93 -2.10 6.84
CA PRO A 215 -7.83 -3.46 6.31
C PRO A 215 -7.29 -3.45 4.89
N VAL A 216 -6.21 -4.19 4.63
CA VAL A 216 -5.52 -4.11 3.34
C VAL A 216 -6.40 -4.52 2.17
N SER A 217 -7.31 -5.48 2.36
CA SER A 217 -8.26 -5.91 1.32
C SER A 217 -9.30 -4.82 1.00
N LEU A 218 -9.78 -4.07 2.02
CA LEU A 218 -10.65 -2.90 1.81
C LEU A 218 -9.92 -1.77 1.08
N LEU A 219 -8.68 -1.49 1.50
CA LEU A 219 -7.82 -0.52 0.82
C LEU A 219 -7.63 -0.89 -0.66
N ALA A 220 -7.45 -2.17 -0.96
CA ALA A 220 -7.27 -2.65 -2.33
C ALA A 220 -8.56 -2.59 -3.16
N CYS A 221 -9.73 -2.83 -2.57
CA CYS A 221 -11.02 -2.58 -3.22
C CYS A 221 -11.18 -1.10 -3.59
N ALA A 222 -10.82 -0.20 -2.64
CA ALA A 222 -10.85 1.25 -2.87
C ALA A 222 -9.86 1.67 -3.98
N TYR A 223 -8.68 1.04 -4.02
CA TYR A 223 -7.68 1.27 -5.08
C TYR A 223 -8.20 0.85 -6.46
N ALA A 224 -8.76 -0.34 -6.59
CA ALA A 224 -9.31 -0.85 -7.84
C ALA A 224 -10.47 0.03 -8.35
N ARG A 225 -11.37 0.45 -7.46
CA ARG A 225 -12.45 1.39 -7.80
C ARG A 225 -11.90 2.73 -8.28
N PHE A 226 -10.94 3.31 -7.58
CA PHE A 226 -10.33 4.59 -7.95
C PHE A 226 -9.61 4.50 -9.30
N ALA A 227 -8.87 3.42 -9.55
CA ALA A 227 -8.23 3.15 -10.84
C ALA A 227 -9.22 3.11 -12.00
N GLY A 228 -10.36 2.42 -11.80
CA GLY A 228 -11.43 2.31 -12.78
C GLY A 228 -12.17 3.62 -13.08
N GLN A 229 -12.13 4.57 -12.14
CA GLN A 229 -12.82 5.86 -12.21
C GLN A 229 -11.93 7.03 -12.63
N LEU A 230 -10.63 6.79 -12.93
CA LEU A 230 -9.75 7.85 -13.39
C LEU A 230 -10.25 8.42 -14.75
N PRO A 231 -10.36 9.75 -14.86
CA PRO A 231 -10.76 10.41 -16.10
C PRO A 231 -9.67 10.27 -17.18
N GLN A 232 -9.93 10.81 -18.35
CA GLN A 232 -8.95 10.80 -19.44
C GLN A 232 -7.89 11.90 -19.29
N THR A 233 -8.20 12.96 -18.55
CA THR A 233 -7.32 14.14 -18.36
C THR A 233 -7.40 14.68 -16.94
N GLY A 234 -6.41 15.47 -16.57
CA GLY A 234 -6.35 16.19 -15.30
C GLY A 234 -5.78 15.39 -14.13
N PHE A 235 -6.04 15.87 -12.93
CA PHE A 235 -5.52 15.28 -11.70
C PHE A 235 -6.66 14.87 -10.76
N ARG A 236 -6.51 13.71 -10.16
CA ARG A 236 -7.37 13.26 -9.06
C ARG A 236 -6.54 12.72 -7.90
N ARG A 237 -7.01 12.99 -6.69
CA ARG A 237 -6.44 12.47 -5.45
C ARG A 237 -7.52 11.73 -4.67
N PHE A 238 -7.13 10.66 -3.98
CA PHE A 238 -8.00 9.93 -3.07
C PHE A 238 -7.21 9.43 -1.87
N ASN A 239 -7.68 9.78 -0.68
CA ASN A 239 -7.06 9.55 0.61
C ASN A 239 -7.99 8.69 1.49
N PRO A 240 -8.19 7.39 1.19
CA PRO A 240 -9.17 6.55 1.88
C PRO A 240 -8.85 6.43 3.38
N SER A 241 -9.87 6.62 4.20
CA SER A 241 -9.83 6.58 5.67
C SER A 241 -10.83 5.56 6.20
N TYR A 242 -10.43 4.79 7.24
CA TYR A 242 -11.34 3.81 7.85
C TYR A 242 -11.31 3.81 9.39
N TYR A 243 -10.33 3.15 10.04
CA TYR A 243 -10.19 3.16 11.49
C TYR A 243 -9.26 4.30 11.95
N ALA A 244 -9.77 5.53 11.94
CA ALA A 244 -9.05 6.69 12.49
C ALA A 244 -9.18 6.67 14.02
N GLU A 245 -8.23 6.04 14.71
CA GLU A 245 -8.28 5.81 16.15
C GLU A 245 -6.87 5.81 16.75
N SER A 246 -6.78 5.87 18.09
CA SER A 246 -5.48 5.77 18.77
C SER A 246 -4.87 4.38 18.60
N GLN A 247 -3.55 4.28 18.67
CA GLN A 247 -2.85 3.00 18.57
C GLN A 247 -3.27 2.04 19.69
N GLY A 248 -3.57 2.57 20.89
CA GLY A 248 -4.14 1.78 21.98
C GLY A 248 -5.53 1.23 21.64
N SER A 249 -6.42 2.06 21.09
CA SER A 249 -7.75 1.61 20.66
C SER A 249 -7.68 0.59 19.53
N PHE A 250 -6.76 0.78 18.58
CA PHE A 250 -6.51 -0.20 17.53
C PHE A 250 -5.99 -1.53 18.08
N ALA A 251 -5.05 -1.49 19.03
CA ALA A 251 -4.57 -2.71 19.72
C ALA A 251 -5.70 -3.45 20.43
N GLN A 252 -6.58 -2.73 21.13
CA GLN A 252 -7.76 -3.31 21.80
C GLN A 252 -8.75 -3.91 20.79
N ARG A 253 -8.99 -3.26 19.65
CA ARG A 253 -9.80 -3.81 18.55
C ARG A 253 -9.20 -5.11 18.04
N PHE A 254 -7.93 -5.10 17.68
CA PHE A 254 -7.22 -6.27 17.17
C PHE A 254 -7.22 -7.42 18.17
N ALA A 255 -6.97 -7.12 19.46
CA ALA A 255 -7.02 -8.08 20.56
C ALA A 255 -8.40 -8.76 20.64
N ARG A 256 -9.48 -7.98 20.66
CA ARG A 256 -10.86 -8.49 20.72
C ARG A 256 -11.18 -9.39 19.53
N GLU A 257 -10.80 -8.99 18.31
CA GLU A 257 -11.07 -9.74 17.10
C GLU A 257 -10.29 -11.08 17.06
N MET A 258 -9.04 -11.07 17.50
CA MET A 258 -8.21 -12.30 17.56
C MET A 258 -8.64 -13.22 18.71
N ALA A 259 -8.96 -12.68 19.89
CA ALA A 259 -9.48 -13.47 21.02
C ALA A 259 -10.74 -14.25 20.65
N ALA A 260 -11.69 -13.58 19.97
CA ALA A 260 -12.95 -14.20 19.57
C ALA A 260 -12.76 -15.40 18.63
N ARG A 261 -11.76 -15.32 17.71
CA ARG A 261 -11.53 -16.31 16.66
C ARG A 261 -10.54 -17.40 17.03
N LEU A 262 -9.48 -17.04 17.74
CA LEU A 262 -8.37 -17.95 18.04
C LEU A 262 -8.39 -18.48 19.48
N LYS A 263 -9.27 -17.98 20.34
CA LYS A 263 -9.37 -18.36 21.76
C LYS A 263 -8.06 -18.11 22.53
N LEU A 264 -7.31 -17.07 22.12
CA LEU A 264 -6.09 -16.64 22.81
C LEU A 264 -6.41 -15.69 23.96
N ASP A 265 -5.56 -15.70 24.99
CA ASP A 265 -5.51 -14.59 25.95
C ASP A 265 -4.77 -13.43 25.30
N THR A 266 -5.49 -12.34 25.04
CA THR A 266 -5.00 -11.17 24.30
C THR A 266 -4.76 -9.98 25.23
N ALA A 267 -4.10 -10.20 26.38
CA ALA A 267 -3.78 -9.16 27.34
C ALA A 267 -2.91 -8.06 26.71
N LEU A 268 -3.20 -6.81 27.07
CA LEU A 268 -2.49 -5.61 26.63
C LEU A 268 -1.98 -4.84 27.85
N ASP A 269 -0.74 -4.33 27.74
CA ASP A 269 -0.14 -3.35 28.64
C ASP A 269 0.04 -2.03 27.90
N LEU A 270 -0.81 -1.04 28.19
CA LEU A 270 -0.77 0.28 27.53
C LEU A 270 0.07 1.23 28.40
N ALA A 271 1.22 1.67 27.87
CA ALA A 271 2.07 2.63 28.55
C ALA A 271 1.39 4.03 28.63
N GLU A 272 1.75 4.78 29.64
CA GLU A 272 1.48 6.22 29.65
C GLU A 272 2.39 6.92 28.65
N GLN A 273 1.82 7.67 27.69
CA GLN A 273 2.57 8.38 26.67
C GLN A 273 2.45 9.88 26.90
N THR A 274 3.56 10.54 27.21
CA THR A 274 3.66 11.99 27.47
C THR A 274 4.45 12.72 26.38
N GLU A 275 5.21 12.01 25.55
CA GLU A 275 6.06 12.59 24.51
C GLU A 275 5.62 12.18 23.11
N PHE A 276 5.65 13.15 22.19
CA PHE A 276 5.24 12.99 20.80
C PHE A 276 6.34 13.53 19.86
N PRO A 277 7.36 12.74 19.52
CA PRO A 277 8.39 13.15 18.56
C PRO A 277 7.87 13.29 17.13
N GLU A 278 6.70 12.74 16.84
CA GLU A 278 5.95 12.88 15.59
C GLU A 278 4.60 13.55 15.87
N PRO A 279 3.86 14.03 14.83
CA PRO A 279 2.49 14.51 15.02
C PRO A 279 1.63 13.49 15.78
N ALA A 280 0.98 13.92 16.86
CA ALA A 280 0.13 13.04 17.65
C ALA A 280 -1.03 12.46 16.82
N MET A 281 -1.53 13.23 15.84
CA MET A 281 -2.54 12.78 14.88
C MET A 281 -2.07 12.98 13.45
N ARG A 282 -2.17 11.93 12.63
CA ARG A 282 -2.02 11.99 11.17
C ARG A 282 -2.89 10.91 10.53
N ILE A 283 -3.95 11.33 9.84
CA ILE A 283 -4.98 10.46 9.28
C ILE A 283 -5.32 10.88 7.84
N ASN A 284 -5.88 9.97 7.06
CA ASN A 284 -6.49 10.28 5.77
C ASN A 284 -7.86 10.95 5.95
N THR A 285 -8.44 11.50 4.88
CA THR A 285 -9.62 12.38 4.94
C THR A 285 -10.86 11.84 4.27
N ASP A 286 -10.71 10.93 3.31
CA ASP A 286 -11.85 10.45 2.51
C ASP A 286 -12.43 9.18 3.16
N LYS A 287 -13.34 9.37 4.11
CA LYS A 287 -13.97 8.27 4.82
C LYS A 287 -14.71 7.34 3.85
N ILE A 288 -14.34 6.08 3.86
CA ILE A 288 -14.97 5.03 3.03
C ILE A 288 -15.95 4.19 3.84
N GLN A 289 -16.97 3.68 3.16
CA GLN A 289 -17.95 2.74 3.74
C GLN A 289 -17.73 1.35 3.13
N PRO A 290 -17.63 0.28 3.95
CA PRO A 290 -17.48 -1.09 3.46
C PRO A 290 -18.56 -1.50 2.45
N SER A 291 -19.80 -1.07 2.65
CA SER A 291 -20.92 -1.33 1.77
C SER A 291 -20.73 -0.86 0.32
N ASP A 292 -19.83 0.12 0.12
CA ASP A 292 -19.53 0.63 -1.22
C ASP A 292 -18.70 -0.34 -2.06
N PHE A 293 -18.10 -1.37 -1.44
CA PHE A 293 -17.06 -2.20 -2.04
C PHE A 293 -17.38 -3.70 -2.08
N ASN A 294 -18.60 -4.12 -1.77
CA ASN A 294 -18.93 -5.54 -1.60
C ASN A 294 -17.90 -6.28 -0.71
N TRP A 295 -17.49 -5.63 0.39
CA TRP A 295 -16.47 -6.08 1.31
C TRP A 295 -17.08 -6.37 2.68
N SER A 296 -16.61 -7.45 3.31
CA SER A 296 -17.06 -7.89 4.64
C SER A 296 -15.98 -7.67 5.68
N GLU A 297 -16.29 -6.89 6.72
CA GLU A 297 -15.40 -6.70 7.86
C GLU A 297 -15.16 -8.02 8.61
N SER A 298 -16.23 -8.80 8.87
CA SER A 298 -16.09 -10.11 9.52
C SER A 298 -15.22 -11.05 8.68
N GLY A 299 -15.46 -11.11 7.35
CA GLY A 299 -14.64 -11.94 6.45
C GLY A 299 -13.16 -11.57 6.45
N PHE A 300 -12.85 -10.27 6.53
CA PHE A 300 -11.46 -9.82 6.67
C PHE A 300 -10.82 -10.29 7.99
N TRP A 301 -11.55 -10.17 9.11
CA TRP A 301 -11.04 -10.62 10.40
C TRP A 301 -10.88 -12.14 10.45
N ASP A 302 -11.79 -12.90 9.80
CA ASP A 302 -11.71 -14.35 9.69
C ASP A 302 -10.48 -14.78 8.87
N GLU A 303 -10.22 -14.11 7.73
CA GLU A 303 -9.00 -14.32 6.91
C GLU A 303 -7.73 -13.96 7.69
N THR A 304 -7.74 -12.85 8.42
CA THR A 304 -6.59 -12.41 9.24
C THR A 304 -6.28 -13.40 10.35
N ALA A 305 -7.29 -13.87 11.06
CA ALA A 305 -7.13 -14.88 12.11
C ALA A 305 -6.60 -16.20 11.55
N SER A 306 -7.16 -16.67 10.43
CA SER A 306 -6.71 -17.89 9.75
C SER A 306 -5.25 -17.79 9.27
N TYR A 307 -4.86 -16.64 8.73
CA TYR A 307 -3.48 -16.37 8.32
C TYR A 307 -2.50 -16.48 9.49
N TYR A 308 -2.81 -15.84 10.62
CA TYR A 308 -1.95 -15.93 11.79
C TYR A 308 -1.96 -17.30 12.45
N ALA A 309 -3.11 -18.00 12.47
CA ALA A 309 -3.19 -19.38 12.96
C ALA A 309 -2.24 -20.30 12.22
N GLN A 310 -2.25 -20.24 10.90
CA GLN A 310 -1.35 -21.04 10.04
C GLN A 310 0.11 -20.64 10.21
N ARG A 311 0.39 -19.34 10.20
CA ARG A 311 1.77 -18.83 10.24
C ARG A 311 2.47 -19.05 11.56
N LEU A 312 1.73 -19.08 12.66
CA LEU A 312 2.23 -19.21 14.02
C LEU A 312 1.93 -20.58 14.64
N ASP A 313 1.41 -21.55 13.87
CA ASP A 313 1.00 -22.88 14.35
C ASP A 313 0.08 -22.78 15.59
N ILE A 314 -0.89 -21.85 15.57
CA ILE A 314 -1.88 -21.71 16.63
C ILE A 314 -2.98 -22.73 16.39
N VAL A 315 -3.09 -23.71 17.27
CA VAL A 315 -4.20 -24.70 17.24
C VAL A 315 -5.42 -24.01 17.85
N ALA A 316 -6.47 -23.78 17.06
CA ALA A 316 -7.75 -23.33 17.58
C ALA A 316 -8.28 -24.37 18.58
N ARG A 317 -8.38 -24.00 19.86
CA ARG A 317 -8.88 -24.85 20.95
C ARG A 317 -10.41 -24.82 21.03
#